data_c70be03f8711656fd347ac7ae20065cd
#
_entry.id   c70be03f8711656fd347ac7ae20065cd
#
_cell.length_a   1.000
_cell.length_b   1.000
_cell.length_c   1.000
_cell.angle_alpha   90.00
_cell.angle_beta   90.00
_cell.angle_gamma   90.00
#
_symmetry.space_group_name_H-M   'P 1'
#
loop_
_entity.id
_entity.type
_entity.pdbx_description
1 polymer ?
#
loop_
_entity_poly.entity_id
_entity_poly.type
_entity_poly.pdbx_seq_one_letter_code
_entity_poly.pdbx_strand_id
1 'polypeptide(L)'
;MYSFLISLLALVAGYFIYGKVIEKVFGIDSSRKTPAITHADGVDFIPMPAWKVYMIQFLNIAGTGPIFGAIMGAKFGPSSYLWIVLGCIFAGAVHDYMTGMLSIRNNGAGLPDLVGKYLSKGTRTFILAFSIIVLMLVGTVFVFSPALILGDIAGDGSKMAIMLWVGIIFLYYLLATLMPIDKIIGRIYPLFAFALIFMAAALMVCLFVKWPALPEIWDGLGNLGESEGLLKGQPIFPCLFITIACGAVSGFHATQSPLMARCVSDEKLGRPVFYGAMITEGIVALIWATVSSWFFFDGGAAATGAALTASAPDVVVKVSESWLGILGGILAILGVVAAPITSGDTAFRSARLIVADFMHLTQKPIRNRLMISIPLFIIAGFLLWYNIADEDGFNVIWRYFGWANQTLAVFMLWTATAYLVKNKKGLAYMITMLPAAFMTSVCTTYLCVAKIGFNMPTSWNYTIGASVFALSIIIFYNLYFKTTAKKQS
;
A
#
# COMPACT_ATOMS: atom_id res chain seq x y z
N MET A 1 8.97 20.63 13.19
CA MET A 1 9.97 20.11 12.21
C MET A 1 10.93 19.06 12.77
N TYR A 2 11.24 19.09 14.05
CA TYR A 2 12.16 18.12 14.66
C TYR A 2 11.59 16.69 14.62
N SER A 3 10.29 16.51 14.88
CA SER A 3 9.62 15.22 14.74
C SER A 3 9.75 14.63 13.34
N PHE A 4 9.64 15.46 12.30
CA PHE A 4 9.90 15.05 10.92
C PHE A 4 11.33 14.55 10.73
N LEU A 5 12.33 15.30 11.21
CA LEU A 5 13.75 14.92 11.10
C LEU A 5 14.04 13.59 11.79
N ILE A 6 13.57 13.44 13.04
CA ILE A 6 13.75 12.20 13.81
C ILE A 6 13.08 11.03 13.09
N SER A 7 11.87 11.23 12.57
CA SER A 7 11.12 10.22 11.82
C SER A 7 11.83 9.81 10.53
N LEU A 8 12.36 10.78 9.78
CA LEU A 8 13.13 10.52 8.56
C LEU A 8 14.42 9.72 8.86
N LEU A 9 15.17 10.14 9.86
CA LEU A 9 16.38 9.42 10.30
C LEU A 9 16.05 8.01 10.79
N ALA A 10 14.93 7.83 11.50
CA ALA A 10 14.49 6.52 11.98
C ALA A 10 14.14 5.58 10.82
N LEU A 11 13.44 6.06 9.77
CA LEU A 11 13.15 5.27 8.56
C LEU A 11 14.43 4.83 7.85
N VAL A 12 15.38 5.76 7.66
CA VAL A 12 16.68 5.44 7.04
C VAL A 12 17.47 4.43 7.90
N ALA A 13 17.55 4.66 9.21
CA ALA A 13 18.19 3.73 10.14
C ALA A 13 17.50 2.35 10.13
N GLY A 14 16.18 2.31 10.03
CA GLY A 14 15.38 1.09 9.90
C GLY A 14 15.81 0.24 8.70
N TYR A 15 16.08 0.85 7.56
CA TYR A 15 16.61 0.12 6.40
C TYR A 15 17.99 -0.52 6.66
N PHE A 16 18.91 0.24 7.25
CA PHE A 16 20.27 -0.24 7.45
C PHE A 16 20.41 -1.20 8.64
N ILE A 17 19.62 -1.04 9.69
CA ILE A 17 19.71 -1.84 10.90
C ILE A 17 18.69 -2.98 10.86
N TYR A 18 17.40 -2.67 10.90
CA TYR A 18 16.35 -3.68 11.03
C TYR A 18 16.19 -4.50 9.75
N GLY A 19 16.33 -3.87 8.58
CA GLY A 19 16.33 -4.56 7.29
C GLY A 19 17.41 -5.65 7.19
N LYS A 20 18.62 -5.42 7.73
CA LYS A 20 19.67 -6.44 7.82
C LYS A 20 19.31 -7.58 8.79
N VAL A 21 18.63 -7.26 9.90
CA VAL A 21 18.14 -8.28 10.84
C VAL A 21 17.13 -9.20 10.14
N ILE A 22 16.16 -8.64 9.41
CA ILE A 22 15.15 -9.42 8.69
C ILE A 22 15.80 -10.30 7.61
N GLU A 23 16.73 -9.75 6.84
CA GLU A 23 17.50 -10.48 5.82
C GLU A 23 18.26 -11.66 6.44
N LYS A 24 18.93 -11.44 7.56
CA LYS A 24 19.66 -12.49 8.30
C LYS A 24 18.72 -13.56 8.86
N VAL A 25 17.58 -13.16 9.42
CA VAL A 25 16.55 -14.08 9.95
C VAL A 25 15.98 -14.93 8.84
N PHE A 26 15.66 -14.35 7.69
CA PHE A 26 15.18 -15.10 6.53
C PHE A 26 16.25 -16.07 6.01
N GLY A 27 17.51 -15.65 5.94
CA GLY A 27 18.65 -16.42 5.46
C GLY A 27 18.61 -16.55 3.94
N ILE A 28 19.13 -15.55 3.24
CA ILE A 28 19.25 -15.53 1.78
C ILE A 28 20.23 -16.59 1.29
N ASP A 29 19.99 -17.11 0.08
CA ASP A 29 20.85 -18.06 -0.60
C ASP A 29 21.03 -17.65 -2.06
N SER A 30 22.18 -17.04 -2.35
CA SER A 30 22.51 -16.55 -3.71
C SER A 30 22.86 -17.67 -4.70
N SER A 31 23.09 -18.90 -4.23
CA SER A 31 23.27 -20.06 -5.12
C SER A 31 21.96 -20.54 -5.73
N ARG A 32 20.83 -20.17 -5.11
CA ARG A 32 19.50 -20.54 -5.57
C ARG A 32 19.08 -19.69 -6.76
N LYS A 33 18.82 -20.35 -7.89
CA LYS A 33 18.24 -19.68 -9.06
C LYS A 33 16.81 -19.22 -8.76
N THR A 34 16.51 -17.97 -9.08
CA THR A 34 15.19 -17.38 -8.89
C THR A 34 14.21 -17.78 -10.00
N PRO A 35 12.89 -17.63 -9.78
CA PRO A 35 11.87 -17.92 -10.80
C PRO A 35 12.05 -17.11 -12.08
N ALA A 36 12.60 -15.89 -11.99
CA ALA A 36 12.92 -15.05 -13.15
C ALA A 36 13.82 -15.80 -14.17
N ILE A 37 14.71 -16.69 -13.67
CA ILE A 37 15.64 -17.45 -14.49
C ILE A 37 15.09 -18.83 -14.84
N THR A 38 14.50 -19.54 -13.85
CA THR A 38 14.06 -20.95 -14.03
C THR A 38 12.74 -21.09 -14.76
N HIS A 39 11.89 -20.08 -14.76
CA HIS A 39 10.56 -20.07 -15.36
C HIS A 39 10.39 -18.98 -16.42
N ALA A 40 11.51 -18.43 -16.95
CA ALA A 40 11.48 -17.35 -17.96
C ALA A 40 10.52 -17.69 -19.12
N ASP A 41 9.50 -16.86 -19.34
CA ASP A 41 8.47 -17.07 -20.36
C ASP A 41 8.35 -15.90 -21.35
N GLY A 42 9.05 -14.78 -21.09
CA GLY A 42 9.02 -13.56 -21.90
C GLY A 42 7.70 -12.78 -21.78
N VAL A 43 6.87 -13.08 -20.77
CA VAL A 43 5.59 -12.37 -20.53
C VAL A 43 5.51 -11.83 -19.11
N ASP A 44 5.58 -12.70 -18.11
CA ASP A 44 5.46 -12.34 -16.69
C ASP A 44 6.74 -12.74 -15.91
N PHE A 45 7.55 -13.68 -16.40
CA PHE A 45 8.82 -14.09 -15.82
C PHE A 45 9.98 -13.59 -16.71
N ILE A 46 10.52 -12.42 -16.34
CA ILE A 46 11.56 -11.75 -17.13
C ILE A 46 12.63 -11.18 -16.19
N PRO A 47 13.88 -11.70 -16.22
CA PRO A 47 14.94 -11.15 -15.39
C PRO A 47 15.26 -9.71 -15.79
N MET A 48 15.30 -8.80 -14.82
CA MET A 48 15.55 -7.39 -15.04
C MET A 48 16.74 -6.90 -14.16
N PRO A 49 17.43 -5.80 -14.56
CA PRO A 49 18.44 -5.17 -13.73
C PRO A 49 17.88 -4.70 -12.38
N ALA A 50 18.68 -4.80 -11.30
CA ALA A 50 18.26 -4.50 -9.93
C ALA A 50 17.58 -3.13 -9.76
N TRP A 51 18.19 -2.06 -10.31
CA TRP A 51 17.64 -0.71 -10.22
C TRP A 51 16.26 -0.60 -10.86
N LYS A 52 16.05 -1.31 -11.96
CA LYS A 52 14.76 -1.31 -12.67
C LYS A 52 13.68 -2.04 -11.90
N VAL A 53 14.01 -3.22 -11.33
CA VAL A 53 13.08 -3.96 -10.47
C VAL A 53 12.70 -3.14 -9.24
N TYR A 54 13.68 -2.45 -8.62
CA TYR A 54 13.44 -1.55 -7.49
C TYR A 54 12.48 -0.42 -7.86
N MET A 55 12.75 0.31 -8.97
CA MET A 55 11.90 1.42 -9.40
C MET A 55 10.47 0.97 -9.73
N ILE A 56 10.33 -0.20 -10.36
CA ILE A 56 9.01 -0.77 -10.68
C ILE A 56 8.30 -1.22 -9.40
N GLN A 57 8.99 -1.90 -8.48
CA GLN A 57 8.41 -2.30 -7.19
C GLN A 57 7.94 -1.08 -6.40
N PHE A 58 8.80 -0.07 -6.27
CA PHE A 58 8.47 1.18 -5.58
C PHE A 58 7.21 1.83 -6.18
N LEU A 59 7.16 1.98 -7.50
CA LEU A 59 6.01 2.62 -8.15
C LEU A 59 4.74 1.76 -8.09
N ASN A 60 4.87 0.42 -8.12
CA ASN A 60 3.73 -0.48 -7.99
C ASN A 60 3.05 -0.37 -6.63
N ILE A 61 3.84 -0.18 -5.56
CA ILE A 61 3.31 -0.06 -4.20
C ILE A 61 2.89 1.38 -3.89
N ALA A 62 3.64 2.38 -4.36
CA ALA A 62 3.41 3.80 -4.11
C ALA A 62 2.33 4.40 -5.03
N GLY A 63 1.09 3.91 -4.91
CA GLY A 63 -0.08 4.52 -5.56
C GLY A 63 -0.51 5.85 -4.90
N THR A 64 -1.80 6.11 -4.82
CA THR A 64 -2.34 7.26 -4.08
C THR A 64 -2.27 7.08 -2.56
N GLY A 65 -2.12 5.84 -2.08
CA GLY A 65 -2.17 5.50 -0.67
C GLY A 65 -1.17 6.26 0.22
N PRO A 66 0.14 6.27 -0.08
CA PRO A 66 1.13 6.98 0.73
C PRO A 66 0.99 8.51 0.64
N ILE A 67 0.26 9.02 -0.34
CA ILE A 67 -0.01 10.45 -0.52
C ILE A 67 -1.33 10.80 0.17
N PHE A 68 -2.45 10.31 -0.33
CA PHE A 68 -3.78 10.66 0.18
C PHE A 68 -4.02 10.14 1.59
N GLY A 69 -3.56 8.91 1.88
CA GLY A 69 -3.63 8.35 3.22
C GLY A 69 -2.82 9.17 4.23
N ALA A 70 -1.63 9.63 3.85
CA ALA A 70 -0.80 10.48 4.69
C ALA A 70 -1.40 11.88 4.88
N ILE A 71 -1.97 12.49 3.83
CA ILE A 71 -2.69 13.78 3.91
C ILE A 71 -3.85 13.67 4.90
N MET A 72 -4.71 12.66 4.72
CA MET A 72 -5.85 12.47 5.62
C MET A 72 -5.43 12.08 7.03
N GLY A 73 -4.35 11.29 7.15
CA GLY A 73 -3.79 10.87 8.44
C GLY A 73 -3.10 12.00 9.19
N ALA A 74 -2.58 13.02 8.51
CA ALA A 74 -1.99 14.19 9.15
C ALA A 74 -2.98 14.94 10.06
N LYS A 75 -4.28 14.84 9.77
CA LYS A 75 -5.34 15.40 10.62
C LYS A 75 -5.34 14.83 12.05
N PHE A 76 -4.82 13.63 12.28
CA PHE A 76 -4.65 13.06 13.64
C PHE A 76 -3.52 13.72 14.43
N GLY A 77 -2.71 14.58 13.79
CA GLY A 77 -1.57 15.26 14.41
C GLY A 77 -0.32 14.38 14.47
N PRO A 78 0.59 14.61 15.47
CA PRO A 78 1.90 13.95 15.56
C PRO A 78 1.87 12.42 15.67
N SER A 79 0.75 11.83 16.10
CA SER A 79 0.55 10.38 16.13
C SER A 79 0.73 9.74 14.74
N SER A 80 0.49 10.49 13.66
CA SER A 80 0.71 10.05 12.29
C SER A 80 2.19 9.72 12.01
N TYR A 81 3.13 10.51 12.52
CA TYR A 81 4.57 10.26 12.38
C TYR A 81 4.98 8.95 13.02
N LEU A 82 4.51 8.69 14.25
CA LEU A 82 4.81 7.44 14.95
C LEU A 82 4.29 6.23 14.18
N TRP A 83 3.06 6.31 13.67
CA TRP A 83 2.49 5.20 12.91
C TRP A 83 3.21 4.99 11.58
N ILE A 84 3.53 6.03 10.83
CA ILE A 84 4.32 5.91 9.58
C ILE A 84 5.66 5.23 9.87
N VAL A 85 6.40 5.69 10.89
CA VAL A 85 7.75 5.17 11.20
C VAL A 85 7.69 3.74 11.73
N LEU A 86 6.94 3.49 12.80
CA LEU A 86 6.90 2.18 13.44
C LEU A 86 6.18 1.15 12.55
N GLY A 87 5.08 1.55 11.93
CA GLY A 87 4.35 0.71 11.01
C GLY A 87 5.19 0.33 9.79
N CYS A 88 5.86 1.30 9.17
CA CYS A 88 6.70 1.05 8.00
C CYS A 88 7.88 0.12 8.34
N ILE A 89 8.67 0.41 9.39
CA ILE A 89 9.87 -0.36 9.73
C ILE A 89 9.52 -1.77 10.19
N PHE A 90 8.59 -1.91 11.16
CA PHE A 90 8.37 -3.16 11.88
C PHE A 90 7.24 -4.02 11.32
N ALA A 91 6.36 -3.43 10.50
CA ALA A 91 5.24 -4.15 9.89
C ALA A 91 5.31 -4.12 8.36
N GLY A 92 5.24 -2.97 7.71
CA GLY A 92 5.13 -2.86 6.25
C GLY A 92 6.34 -3.38 5.50
N ALA A 93 7.54 -2.94 5.85
CA ALA A 93 8.75 -3.38 5.18
C ALA A 93 9.06 -4.87 5.46
N VAL A 94 8.69 -5.38 6.65
CA VAL A 94 8.75 -6.81 6.97
C VAL A 94 7.75 -7.60 6.12
N HIS A 95 6.50 -7.10 6.03
CA HIS A 95 5.44 -7.68 5.22
C HIS A 95 5.87 -7.80 3.75
N ASP A 96 6.38 -6.73 3.16
CA ASP A 96 6.77 -6.69 1.75
C ASP A 96 7.98 -7.58 1.47
N TYR A 97 8.99 -7.52 2.35
CA TYR A 97 10.15 -8.40 2.25
C TYR A 97 9.76 -9.88 2.32
N MET A 98 8.96 -10.25 3.32
CA MET A 98 8.52 -11.65 3.48
C MET A 98 7.66 -12.09 2.30
N THR A 99 6.78 -11.23 1.79
CA THR A 99 5.94 -11.53 0.61
C THR A 99 6.80 -11.81 -0.62
N GLY A 100 7.72 -10.90 -0.96
CA GLY A 100 8.60 -11.03 -2.11
C GLY A 100 9.50 -12.26 -2.02
N MET A 101 10.15 -12.45 -0.87
CA MET A 101 11.08 -13.57 -0.67
C MET A 101 10.36 -14.93 -0.62
N LEU A 102 9.16 -15.00 -0.01
CA LEU A 102 8.35 -16.22 -0.05
C LEU A 102 7.87 -16.51 -1.46
N SER A 103 7.50 -15.51 -2.23
CA SER A 103 7.14 -15.67 -3.63
C SER A 103 8.32 -16.19 -4.46
N ILE A 104 9.53 -15.62 -4.31
CA ILE A 104 10.75 -16.12 -4.95
C ILE A 104 10.96 -17.60 -4.63
N ARG A 105 10.86 -18.00 -3.36
CA ARG A 105 11.08 -19.40 -2.92
C ARG A 105 9.96 -20.36 -3.26
N ASN A 106 8.83 -19.84 -3.74
CA ASN A 106 7.67 -20.61 -4.18
C ASN A 106 7.36 -20.37 -5.66
N ASN A 107 8.38 -20.30 -6.52
CA ASN A 107 8.27 -20.23 -7.97
C ASN A 107 7.45 -19.02 -8.48
N GLY A 108 7.52 -17.89 -7.79
CA GLY A 108 6.74 -16.71 -8.14
C GLY A 108 5.25 -16.79 -7.77
N ALA A 109 4.90 -17.64 -6.78
CA ALA A 109 3.53 -17.83 -6.31
C ALA A 109 2.90 -16.53 -5.79
N GLY A 110 1.63 -16.31 -6.13
CA GLY A 110 0.83 -15.20 -5.64
C GLY A 110 0.37 -15.37 -4.18
N LEU A 111 -0.21 -14.32 -3.61
CA LEU A 111 -0.69 -14.31 -2.23
C LEU A 111 -1.62 -15.48 -1.88
N PRO A 112 -2.67 -15.82 -2.67
CA PRO A 112 -3.56 -16.93 -2.31
C PRO A 112 -2.84 -18.26 -2.18
N ASP A 113 -1.87 -18.55 -3.04
CA ASP A 113 -1.12 -19.80 -3.02
C ASP A 113 -0.15 -19.88 -1.85
N LEU A 114 0.50 -18.75 -1.49
CA LEU A 114 1.32 -18.65 -0.29
C LEU A 114 0.48 -18.91 0.97
N VAL A 115 -0.69 -18.27 1.06
CA VAL A 115 -1.65 -18.49 2.16
C VAL A 115 -2.07 -19.96 2.22
N GLY A 116 -2.41 -20.57 1.08
CA GLY A 116 -2.80 -21.96 1.00
C GLY A 116 -1.72 -22.92 1.45
N LYS A 117 -0.47 -22.64 1.12
CA LYS A 117 0.69 -23.48 1.48
C LYS A 117 1.04 -23.43 2.97
N TYR A 118 0.95 -22.25 3.59
CA TYR A 118 1.44 -22.05 4.95
C TYR A 118 0.34 -22.01 6.01
N LEU A 119 -0.88 -21.59 5.67
CA LEU A 119 -2.03 -21.59 6.58
C LEU A 119 -2.97 -22.78 6.30
N SER A 120 -3.94 -22.62 5.38
CA SER A 120 -4.89 -23.69 5.05
C SER A 120 -5.49 -23.57 3.65
N LYS A 121 -6.01 -24.69 3.11
CA LYS A 121 -6.74 -24.69 1.84
C LYS A 121 -8.02 -23.82 1.88
N GLY A 122 -8.77 -23.84 2.99
CA GLY A 122 -9.94 -23.00 3.15
C GLY A 122 -9.61 -21.51 3.14
N THR A 123 -8.54 -21.12 3.85
CA THR A 123 -8.03 -19.74 3.85
C THR A 123 -7.56 -19.32 2.45
N ARG A 124 -6.95 -20.24 1.66
CA ARG A 124 -6.59 -19.98 0.25
C ARG A 124 -7.79 -19.53 -0.58
N THR A 125 -8.88 -20.30 -0.51
CA THR A 125 -10.10 -20.00 -1.30
C THR A 125 -10.71 -18.66 -0.90
N PHE A 126 -10.76 -18.38 0.41
CA PHE A 126 -11.23 -17.09 0.92
C PHE A 126 -10.35 -15.94 0.41
N ILE A 127 -9.03 -16.04 0.58
CA ILE A 127 -8.09 -14.99 0.16
C ILE A 127 -8.07 -14.81 -1.36
N LEU A 128 -8.29 -15.85 -2.13
CA LEU A 128 -8.42 -15.74 -3.59
C LEU A 128 -9.60 -14.83 -3.96
N ALA A 129 -10.80 -15.12 -3.46
CA ALA A 129 -11.98 -14.30 -3.73
C ALA A 129 -11.83 -12.88 -3.17
N PHE A 130 -11.34 -12.76 -1.93
CA PHE A 130 -11.13 -11.48 -1.27
C PHE A 130 -10.09 -10.61 -1.99
N SER A 131 -8.97 -11.19 -2.46
CA SER A 131 -7.95 -10.46 -3.23
C SER A 131 -8.51 -9.91 -4.54
N ILE A 132 -9.37 -10.64 -5.24
CA ILE A 132 -10.00 -10.15 -6.47
C ILE A 132 -10.88 -8.94 -6.16
N ILE A 133 -11.71 -9.01 -5.11
CA ILE A 133 -12.55 -7.88 -4.69
C ILE A 133 -11.68 -6.66 -4.36
N VAL A 134 -10.63 -6.84 -3.55
CA VAL A 134 -9.71 -5.75 -3.18
C VAL A 134 -9.05 -5.15 -4.41
N LEU A 135 -8.57 -5.97 -5.34
CA LEU A 135 -7.91 -5.48 -6.56
C LEU A 135 -8.88 -4.72 -7.48
N MET A 136 -10.16 -5.09 -7.50
CA MET A 136 -11.18 -4.30 -8.21
C MET A 136 -11.42 -2.95 -7.55
N LEU A 137 -11.51 -2.89 -6.22
CA LEU A 137 -11.62 -1.63 -5.48
C LEU A 137 -10.38 -0.74 -5.70
N VAL A 138 -9.18 -1.32 -5.59
CA VAL A 138 -7.90 -0.63 -5.86
C VAL A 138 -7.87 -0.07 -7.27
N GLY A 139 -8.15 -0.91 -8.27
CA GLY A 139 -8.17 -0.49 -9.68
C GLY A 139 -9.12 0.66 -9.92
N THR A 140 -10.31 0.62 -9.33
CA THR A 140 -11.33 1.68 -9.43
C THR A 140 -10.85 2.99 -8.80
N VAL A 141 -10.31 2.93 -7.58
CA VAL A 141 -9.75 4.11 -6.89
C VAL A 141 -8.60 4.72 -7.71
N PHE A 142 -7.74 3.89 -8.29
CA PHE A 142 -6.57 4.32 -9.06
C PHE A 142 -6.88 4.76 -10.50
N VAL A 143 -8.10 4.55 -10.98
CA VAL A 143 -8.64 5.25 -12.16
C VAL A 143 -9.20 6.61 -11.76
N PHE A 144 -10.02 6.63 -10.71
CA PHE A 144 -10.81 7.81 -10.38
C PHE A 144 -9.96 8.93 -9.74
N SER A 145 -9.03 8.59 -8.86
CA SER A 145 -8.22 9.58 -8.15
C SER A 145 -7.33 10.45 -9.07
N PRO A 146 -6.57 9.90 -10.05
CA PRO A 146 -5.85 10.75 -11.01
C PRO A 146 -6.80 11.47 -11.97
N ALA A 147 -7.97 10.91 -12.28
CA ALA A 147 -8.96 11.59 -13.12
C ALA A 147 -9.53 12.84 -12.45
N LEU A 148 -9.72 12.84 -11.12
CA LEU A 148 -10.10 14.04 -10.37
C LEU A 148 -9.05 15.14 -10.53
N ILE A 149 -7.77 14.83 -10.28
CA ILE A 149 -6.67 15.81 -10.39
C ILE A 149 -6.55 16.35 -11.82
N LEU A 150 -6.59 15.46 -12.83
CA LEU A 150 -6.48 15.86 -14.23
C LEU A 150 -7.71 16.64 -14.72
N GLY A 151 -8.89 16.32 -14.20
CA GLY A 151 -10.11 17.07 -14.48
C GLY A 151 -10.03 18.52 -14.04
N ASP A 152 -9.41 18.78 -12.88
CA ASP A 152 -9.22 20.14 -12.36
C ASP A 152 -8.12 20.91 -13.12
N ILE A 153 -7.00 20.26 -13.45
CA ILE A 153 -5.83 20.94 -14.02
C ILE A 153 -5.92 21.12 -15.54
N ALA A 154 -6.33 20.06 -16.23
CA ALA A 154 -6.40 20.03 -17.69
C ALA A 154 -7.84 20.12 -18.23
N GLY A 155 -8.77 20.52 -17.38
CA GLY A 155 -10.18 20.73 -17.67
C GLY A 155 -10.75 21.91 -16.87
N ASP A 156 -12.04 21.92 -16.70
CA ASP A 156 -12.78 22.91 -15.93
C ASP A 156 -13.30 22.38 -14.59
N GLY A 157 -12.82 21.21 -14.15
CA GLY A 157 -13.30 20.50 -12.96
C GLY A 157 -14.72 19.92 -13.12
N SER A 158 -15.31 20.02 -14.29
CA SER A 158 -16.66 19.50 -14.55
C SER A 158 -16.72 17.99 -14.50
N LYS A 159 -17.91 17.44 -14.21
CA LYS A 159 -18.14 15.98 -14.30
C LYS A 159 -17.76 15.43 -15.69
N MET A 160 -17.93 16.21 -16.75
CA MET A 160 -17.57 15.81 -18.12
C MET A 160 -16.04 15.67 -18.29
N ALA A 161 -15.26 16.62 -17.78
CA ALA A 161 -13.80 16.56 -17.81
C ALA A 161 -13.28 15.35 -17.02
N ILE A 162 -13.83 15.09 -15.83
CA ILE A 162 -13.49 13.92 -15.01
C ILE A 162 -13.83 12.62 -15.75
N MET A 163 -15.03 12.51 -16.33
CA MET A 163 -15.45 11.33 -17.09
C MET A 163 -14.55 11.05 -18.30
N LEU A 164 -14.10 12.09 -19.00
CA LEU A 164 -13.16 11.96 -20.11
C LEU A 164 -11.85 11.30 -19.64
N TRP A 165 -11.28 11.80 -18.53
CA TRP A 165 -10.04 11.25 -17.97
C TRP A 165 -10.24 9.84 -17.41
N VAL A 166 -11.35 9.55 -16.75
CA VAL A 166 -11.73 8.18 -16.36
C VAL A 166 -11.72 7.26 -17.57
N GLY A 167 -12.34 7.66 -18.67
CA GLY A 167 -12.37 6.88 -19.91
C GLY A 167 -10.97 6.62 -20.50
N ILE A 168 -10.11 7.66 -20.54
CA ILE A 168 -8.74 7.56 -21.06
C ILE A 168 -7.91 6.61 -20.20
N ILE A 169 -7.92 6.77 -18.87
CA ILE A 169 -7.12 5.95 -17.94
C ILE A 169 -7.62 4.50 -17.95
N PHE A 170 -8.93 4.29 -17.97
CA PHE A 170 -9.52 2.97 -18.00
C PHE A 170 -9.18 2.21 -19.29
N LEU A 171 -9.24 2.90 -20.45
CA LEU A 171 -8.80 2.35 -21.72
C LEU A 171 -7.31 1.99 -21.72
N TYR A 172 -6.47 2.85 -21.11
CA TYR A 172 -5.04 2.54 -20.93
C TYR A 172 -4.86 1.25 -20.14
N TYR A 173 -5.59 1.05 -19.02
CA TYR A 173 -5.48 -0.17 -18.22
C TYR A 173 -5.90 -1.41 -18.97
N LEU A 174 -6.97 -1.31 -19.78
CA LEU A 174 -7.41 -2.42 -20.63
C LEU A 174 -6.29 -2.86 -21.59
N LEU A 175 -5.66 -1.90 -22.26
CA LEU A 175 -4.57 -2.16 -23.20
C LEU A 175 -3.32 -2.69 -22.48
N ALA A 176 -2.92 -2.06 -21.39
CA ALA A 176 -1.71 -2.40 -20.64
C ALA A 176 -1.78 -3.79 -20.02
N THR A 177 -2.95 -4.19 -19.48
CA THR A 177 -3.15 -5.53 -18.89
C THR A 177 -2.97 -6.66 -19.91
N LEU A 178 -3.18 -6.38 -21.20
CA LEU A 178 -3.02 -7.36 -22.27
C LEU A 178 -1.58 -7.48 -22.79
N MET A 179 -0.71 -6.51 -22.51
CA MET A 179 0.66 -6.49 -23.02
C MET A 179 1.65 -7.20 -22.07
N PRO A 180 2.80 -7.72 -22.59
CA PRO A 180 3.89 -8.21 -21.76
C PRO A 180 4.44 -7.15 -20.81
N ILE A 181 4.89 -7.58 -19.62
CA ILE A 181 5.29 -6.70 -18.51
C ILE A 181 6.48 -5.79 -18.88
N ASP A 182 7.42 -6.23 -19.71
CA ASP A 182 8.62 -5.47 -20.06
C ASP A 182 8.35 -4.32 -21.05
N LYS A 183 7.30 -4.40 -21.84
CA LYS A 183 7.02 -3.42 -22.92
C LYS A 183 6.50 -2.08 -22.40
N ILE A 184 5.59 -2.10 -21.44
CA ILE A 184 5.04 -0.88 -20.83
C ILE A 184 5.68 -0.65 -19.48
N ILE A 185 5.48 -1.58 -18.55
CA ILE A 185 5.97 -1.48 -17.17
C ILE A 185 7.49 -1.28 -17.15
N GLY A 186 8.21 -2.12 -17.88
CA GLY A 186 9.66 -2.06 -17.91
C GLY A 186 10.28 -0.81 -18.55
N ARG A 187 9.55 0.00 -19.33
CA ARG A 187 10.07 1.20 -20.00
C ARG A 187 9.56 2.50 -19.40
N ILE A 188 8.27 2.56 -19.12
CA ILE A 188 7.61 3.81 -18.70
C ILE A 188 7.69 3.99 -17.18
N TYR A 189 7.56 2.93 -16.41
CA TYR A 189 7.52 3.03 -14.94
C TYR A 189 8.78 3.62 -14.30
N PRO A 190 10.02 3.31 -14.74
CA PRO A 190 11.18 3.99 -14.18
C PRO A 190 11.12 5.51 -14.31
N LEU A 191 10.58 6.03 -15.42
CA LEU A 191 10.41 7.48 -15.63
C LEU A 191 9.42 8.07 -14.64
N PHE A 192 8.30 7.39 -14.42
CA PHE A 192 7.28 7.82 -13.45
C PHE A 192 7.76 7.71 -12.00
N ALA A 193 8.55 6.68 -11.69
CA ALA A 193 9.20 6.56 -10.38
C ALA A 193 10.16 7.74 -10.11
N PHE A 194 10.94 8.16 -11.13
CA PHE A 194 11.78 9.36 -11.02
C PHE A 194 10.94 10.62 -10.80
N ALA A 195 9.81 10.80 -11.49
CA ALA A 195 8.92 11.93 -11.28
C ALA A 195 8.36 11.97 -9.84
N LEU A 196 7.94 10.82 -9.30
CA LEU A 196 7.47 10.70 -7.93
C LEU A 196 8.56 11.00 -6.90
N ILE A 197 9.78 10.48 -7.10
CA ILE A 197 10.94 10.76 -6.22
C ILE A 197 11.33 12.24 -6.32
N PHE A 198 11.32 12.81 -7.52
CA PHE A 198 11.61 14.23 -7.73
C PHE A 198 10.61 15.10 -6.97
N MET A 199 9.31 14.82 -7.07
CA MET A 199 8.26 15.52 -6.32
C MET A 199 8.51 15.44 -4.81
N ALA A 200 8.77 14.24 -4.28
CA ALA A 200 9.05 14.06 -2.86
C ALA A 200 10.30 14.82 -2.42
N ALA A 201 11.38 14.78 -3.21
CA ALA A 201 12.60 15.53 -2.94
C ALA A 201 12.38 17.06 -2.97
N ALA A 202 11.62 17.57 -3.94
CA ALA A 202 11.31 18.99 -4.05
C ALA A 202 10.50 19.48 -2.84
N LEU A 203 9.46 18.74 -2.41
CA LEU A 203 8.69 19.06 -1.21
C LEU A 203 9.55 18.98 0.06
N MET A 204 10.44 18.01 0.15
CA MET A 204 11.38 17.88 1.27
C MET A 204 12.32 19.09 1.35
N VAL A 205 12.87 19.55 0.21
CA VAL A 205 13.67 20.77 0.16
C VAL A 205 12.85 21.99 0.64
N CYS A 206 11.61 22.13 0.17
CA CYS A 206 10.72 23.19 0.63
C CYS A 206 10.45 23.12 2.15
N LEU A 207 10.28 21.93 2.73
CA LEU A 207 10.15 21.74 4.18
C LEU A 207 11.36 22.28 4.94
N PHE A 208 12.57 22.02 4.46
CA PHE A 208 13.79 22.53 5.08
C PHE A 208 13.98 24.04 4.91
N VAL A 209 13.59 24.59 3.78
CA VAL A 209 13.70 26.04 3.51
C VAL A 209 12.65 26.84 4.28
N LYS A 210 11.39 26.39 4.28
CA LYS A 210 10.28 27.09 4.93
C LYS A 210 10.25 26.90 6.45
N TRP A 211 10.68 25.73 6.92
CA TRP A 211 10.74 25.32 8.33
C TRP A 211 9.47 25.65 9.12
N PRO A 212 8.28 25.16 8.70
CA PRO A 212 7.01 25.55 9.31
C PRO A 212 6.93 25.15 10.80
N ALA A 213 6.11 25.88 11.56
CA ALA A 213 5.83 25.61 12.96
C ALA A 213 4.79 24.50 13.07
N LEU A 214 5.24 23.23 13.17
CA LEU A 214 4.35 22.06 13.19
C LEU A 214 4.14 21.55 14.61
N PRO A 215 2.99 20.91 14.89
CA PRO A 215 2.82 20.12 16.11
C PRO A 215 3.89 19.05 16.22
N GLU A 216 4.55 18.94 17.34
CA GLU A 216 5.64 17.99 17.57
C GLU A 216 5.18 16.81 18.44
N ILE A 217 5.90 15.67 18.38
CA ILE A 217 5.53 14.47 19.15
C ILE A 217 5.48 14.72 20.66
N TRP A 218 6.35 15.59 21.17
CA TRP A 218 6.38 15.96 22.60
C TRP A 218 5.32 16.96 23.03
N ASP A 219 4.62 17.63 22.09
CA ASP A 219 3.47 18.48 22.41
C ASP A 219 2.22 17.64 22.76
N GLY A 220 2.28 16.35 22.47
CA GLY A 220 1.25 15.35 22.77
C GLY A 220 0.87 14.50 21.59
N LEU A 221 0.35 13.32 21.90
CA LEU A 221 -0.10 12.33 20.92
C LEU A 221 -1.64 12.27 20.83
N GLY A 222 -2.32 13.31 21.27
CA GLY A 222 -3.77 13.45 21.18
C GLY A 222 -4.26 13.53 19.72
N ASN A 223 -5.58 13.36 19.56
CA ASN A 223 -6.24 13.52 18.27
C ASN A 223 -6.53 15.00 18.00
N LEU A 224 -5.57 15.70 17.40
CA LEU A 224 -5.73 17.13 17.11
C LEU A 224 -6.90 17.41 16.18
N GLY A 225 -7.16 16.55 15.21
CA GLY A 225 -8.27 16.73 14.29
C GLY A 225 -9.65 16.60 14.94
N GLU A 226 -9.77 15.92 16.06
CA GLU A 226 -11.01 15.86 16.83
C GLU A 226 -11.24 17.17 17.57
N SER A 227 -10.20 17.75 18.21
CA SER A 227 -10.27 19.05 18.89
C SER A 227 -10.55 20.20 17.92
N GLU A 228 -10.01 20.14 16.70
CA GLU A 228 -10.23 21.13 15.64
C GLU A 228 -11.49 20.85 14.79
N GLY A 229 -12.28 19.81 15.14
CA GLY A 229 -13.50 19.46 14.44
C GLY A 229 -13.33 18.82 13.05
N LEU A 230 -12.10 18.45 12.68
CA LEU A 230 -11.76 17.82 11.38
C LEU A 230 -12.06 16.33 11.33
N LEU A 231 -12.06 15.64 12.47
CA LEU A 231 -12.18 14.17 12.59
C LEU A 231 -13.26 13.76 13.59
N LYS A 232 -14.48 14.31 13.48
CA LYS A 232 -15.58 13.99 14.40
C LYS A 232 -15.86 12.49 14.44
N GLY A 233 -15.76 11.90 15.64
CA GLY A 233 -16.05 10.49 15.89
C GLY A 233 -15.07 9.50 15.24
N GLN A 234 -13.85 9.95 14.92
CA GLN A 234 -12.77 9.11 14.40
C GLN A 234 -11.62 9.04 15.43
N PRO A 235 -11.64 8.09 16.38
CA PRO A 235 -10.57 7.94 17.37
C PRO A 235 -9.25 7.51 16.69
N ILE A 236 -8.10 7.81 17.34
CA ILE A 236 -6.79 7.38 16.83
C ILE A 236 -6.79 5.87 16.61
N PHE A 237 -7.16 5.08 17.61
CA PHE A 237 -7.34 3.64 17.44
C PHE A 237 -8.84 3.31 17.21
N PRO A 238 -9.19 2.65 16.11
CA PRO A 238 -8.35 2.08 15.05
C PRO A 238 -8.16 2.99 13.81
N CYS A 239 -8.78 4.21 13.78
CA CYS A 239 -8.99 4.96 12.54
C CYS A 239 -7.68 5.45 11.89
N LEU A 240 -6.71 5.95 12.66
CA LEU A 240 -5.41 6.37 12.13
C LEU A 240 -4.73 5.24 11.36
N PHE A 241 -4.74 4.01 11.91
CA PHE A 241 -4.07 2.84 11.38
C PHE A 241 -4.69 2.32 10.07
N ILE A 242 -5.96 2.60 9.84
CA ILE A 242 -6.65 2.32 8.57
C ILE A 242 -6.46 3.48 7.58
N THR A 243 -6.45 4.72 8.06
CA THR A 243 -6.31 5.92 7.22
C THR A 243 -4.93 5.97 6.58
N ILE A 244 -3.85 5.79 7.36
CA ILE A 244 -2.48 5.65 6.82
C ILE A 244 -2.19 4.16 6.63
N ALA A 245 -2.72 3.60 5.54
CA ALA A 245 -2.47 2.23 5.16
C ALA A 245 -1.13 2.11 4.41
N CYS A 246 -1.07 2.54 3.17
CA CYS A 246 0.05 2.28 2.27
C CYS A 246 1.39 2.87 2.75
N GLY A 247 1.42 4.00 3.43
CA GLY A 247 2.66 4.58 3.99
C GLY A 247 3.20 3.88 5.24
N ALA A 248 2.47 2.92 5.82
CA ALA A 248 2.87 2.20 7.02
C ALA A 248 2.83 0.68 6.82
N VAL A 249 1.68 0.11 6.44
CA VAL A 249 1.48 -1.31 6.15
C VAL A 249 0.39 -1.43 5.09
N SER A 250 0.60 -2.20 4.02
CA SER A 250 -0.40 -2.35 2.96
C SER A 250 -0.49 -3.77 2.43
N GLY A 251 -1.68 -4.36 2.48
CA GLY A 251 -1.93 -5.69 1.95
C GLY A 251 -1.98 -5.73 0.42
N PHE A 252 -2.25 -4.60 -0.23
CA PHE A 252 -2.13 -4.49 -1.68
C PHE A 252 -0.73 -4.87 -2.17
N HIS A 253 0.31 -4.53 -1.40
CA HIS A 253 1.70 -4.88 -1.70
C HIS A 253 1.90 -6.40 -1.80
N ALA A 254 1.16 -7.21 -1.03
CA ALA A 254 1.22 -8.67 -1.13
C ALA A 254 0.73 -9.21 -2.49
N THR A 255 -0.01 -8.41 -3.24
CA THR A 255 -0.43 -8.75 -4.60
C THR A 255 0.57 -8.25 -5.66
N GLN A 256 1.39 -7.24 -5.33
CA GLN A 256 2.36 -6.61 -6.23
C GLN A 256 3.76 -7.25 -6.13
N SER A 257 4.23 -7.52 -4.91
CA SER A 257 5.55 -8.12 -4.68
C SER A 257 5.77 -9.45 -5.44
N PRO A 258 4.78 -10.34 -5.61
CA PRO A 258 4.93 -11.51 -6.46
C PRO A 258 5.19 -11.22 -7.93
N LEU A 259 4.68 -10.10 -8.48
CA LEU A 259 5.01 -9.69 -9.85
C LEU A 259 6.51 -9.40 -9.99
N MET A 260 7.07 -8.69 -9.02
CA MET A 260 8.50 -8.38 -9.03
C MET A 260 9.36 -9.58 -8.63
N ALA A 261 8.88 -10.47 -7.78
CA ALA A 261 9.55 -11.73 -7.49
C ALA A 261 9.81 -12.58 -8.75
N ARG A 262 8.95 -12.46 -9.76
CA ARG A 262 9.10 -13.07 -11.09
C ARG A 262 10.15 -12.36 -11.97
N CYS A 263 10.70 -11.21 -11.52
CA CYS A 263 11.67 -10.40 -12.26
C CYS A 263 13.02 -10.26 -11.53
N VAL A 264 13.09 -10.61 -10.26
CA VAL A 264 14.32 -10.57 -9.44
C VAL A 264 15.26 -11.71 -9.83
N SER A 265 16.52 -11.37 -10.15
CA SER A 265 17.52 -12.32 -10.61
C SER A 265 18.35 -12.99 -9.51
N ASP A 266 18.41 -12.44 -8.29
CA ASP A 266 19.18 -12.93 -7.15
C ASP A 266 18.44 -12.63 -5.83
N GLU A 267 18.42 -13.57 -4.87
CA GLU A 267 17.82 -13.37 -3.54
C GLU A 267 18.42 -12.18 -2.76
N LYS A 268 19.68 -11.81 -3.03
CA LYS A 268 20.31 -10.61 -2.42
C LYS A 268 19.58 -9.31 -2.72
N LEU A 269 18.85 -9.26 -3.83
CA LEU A 269 18.07 -8.10 -4.22
C LEU A 269 16.78 -7.95 -3.41
N GLY A 270 16.40 -8.96 -2.62
CA GLY A 270 15.17 -8.93 -1.82
C GLY A 270 15.09 -7.75 -0.87
N ARG A 271 16.18 -7.45 -0.12
CA ARG A 271 16.20 -6.31 0.80
C ARG A 271 16.06 -4.96 0.11
N PRO A 272 16.88 -4.58 -0.88
CA PRO A 272 16.67 -3.31 -1.57
C PRO A 272 15.33 -3.24 -2.31
N VAL A 273 14.91 -4.31 -2.98
CA VAL A 273 13.70 -4.28 -3.82
C VAL A 273 12.41 -4.24 -2.99
N PHE A 274 12.27 -5.10 -1.96
CA PHE A 274 11.01 -5.20 -1.22
C PHE A 274 11.04 -4.36 0.06
N TYR A 275 12.00 -4.58 0.94
CA TYR A 275 12.12 -3.81 2.19
C TYR A 275 12.45 -2.34 1.89
N GLY A 276 13.39 -2.09 0.98
CA GLY A 276 13.84 -0.74 0.62
C GLY A 276 12.77 0.07 -0.09
N ALA A 277 11.99 -0.53 -1.00
CA ALA A 277 10.89 0.17 -1.67
C ALA A 277 9.83 0.63 -0.67
N MET A 278 9.47 -0.22 0.31
CA MET A 278 8.53 0.14 1.37
C MET A 278 9.06 1.27 2.26
N ILE A 279 10.35 1.28 2.62
CA ILE A 279 10.95 2.40 3.36
C ILE A 279 10.89 3.70 2.54
N THR A 280 11.16 3.63 1.23
CA THR A 280 11.05 4.81 0.36
C THR A 280 9.62 5.33 0.28
N GLU A 281 8.64 4.42 0.23
CA GLU A 281 7.22 4.77 0.30
C GLU A 281 6.86 5.43 1.64
N GLY A 282 7.37 4.90 2.75
CA GLY A 282 7.20 5.49 4.08
C GLY A 282 7.80 6.90 4.17
N ILE A 283 8.92 7.18 3.49
CA ILE A 283 9.50 8.53 3.41
C ILE A 283 8.58 9.46 2.60
N VAL A 284 8.02 9.01 1.49
CA VAL A 284 7.04 9.79 0.71
C VAL A 284 5.82 10.11 1.57
N ALA A 285 5.28 9.13 2.29
CA ALA A 285 4.16 9.33 3.20
C ALA A 285 4.50 10.31 4.33
N LEU A 286 5.70 10.22 4.90
CA LEU A 286 6.16 11.13 5.93
C LEU A 286 6.25 12.58 5.43
N ILE A 287 6.76 12.80 4.21
CA ILE A 287 6.82 14.12 3.58
C ILE A 287 5.42 14.67 3.41
N TRP A 288 4.48 13.90 2.86
CA TRP A 288 3.10 14.34 2.66
C TRP A 288 2.36 14.57 3.97
N ALA A 289 2.56 13.75 4.98
CA ALA A 289 2.00 13.99 6.32
C ALA A 289 2.51 15.29 6.91
N THR A 290 3.80 15.61 6.72
CA THR A 290 4.44 16.82 7.24
C THR A 290 3.93 18.07 6.53
N VAL A 291 3.90 18.04 5.19
CA VAL A 291 3.36 19.15 4.38
C VAL A 291 1.88 19.39 4.68
N SER A 292 1.13 18.31 4.90
CA SER A 292 -0.29 18.40 5.25
C SER A 292 -0.51 18.87 6.69
N SER A 293 0.41 18.58 7.60
CA SER A 293 0.37 19.20 8.95
C SER A 293 0.51 20.71 8.88
N TRP A 294 1.37 21.24 8.01
CA TRP A 294 1.39 22.68 7.72
C TRP A 294 0.05 23.16 7.16
N PHE A 295 -0.54 22.43 6.22
CA PHE A 295 -1.81 22.80 5.61
C PHE A 295 -2.94 22.90 6.65
N PHE A 296 -3.05 21.92 7.56
CA PHE A 296 -4.16 21.85 8.51
C PHE A 296 -3.94 22.65 9.79
N PHE A 297 -2.69 22.81 10.26
CA PHE A 297 -2.40 23.32 11.61
C PHE A 297 -1.50 24.57 11.65
N ASP A 298 -0.88 24.97 10.54
CA ASP A 298 0.01 26.15 10.48
C ASP A 298 -0.39 27.14 9.37
N GLY A 299 -1.70 27.34 9.20
CA GLY A 299 -2.24 28.36 8.32
C GLY A 299 -2.15 28.06 6.82
N GLY A 300 -1.72 26.86 6.42
CA GLY A 300 -1.54 26.48 5.01
C GLY A 300 -2.85 26.52 4.22
N ALA A 301 -3.97 26.10 4.78
CA ALA A 301 -5.27 26.17 4.15
C ALA A 301 -5.64 27.63 3.81
N ALA A 302 -5.49 28.55 4.76
CA ALA A 302 -5.73 29.99 4.54
C ALA A 302 -4.76 30.58 3.51
N ALA A 303 -3.46 30.22 3.59
CA ALA A 303 -2.44 30.70 2.65
C ALA A 303 -2.68 30.24 1.21
N THR A 304 -3.35 29.11 1.01
CA THR A 304 -3.70 28.56 -0.29
C THR A 304 -5.13 28.87 -0.74
N GLY A 305 -5.90 29.59 0.08
CA GLY A 305 -7.31 29.89 -0.18
C GLY A 305 -8.22 28.66 -0.17
N ALA A 306 -7.79 27.57 0.50
CA ALA A 306 -8.54 26.32 0.58
C ALA A 306 -9.30 26.20 1.91
N ALA A 307 -10.35 25.36 1.93
CA ALA A 307 -11.03 25.00 3.16
C ALA A 307 -10.25 23.92 3.92
N LEU A 308 -10.31 23.91 5.25
CA LEU A 308 -9.76 22.84 6.10
C LEU A 308 -10.40 21.47 5.84
N THR A 309 -11.59 21.45 5.22
CA THR A 309 -12.31 20.25 4.79
C THR A 309 -11.90 19.75 3.40
N ALA A 310 -10.91 20.43 2.76
CA ALA A 310 -10.43 20.04 1.43
C ALA A 310 -10.12 18.54 1.31
N SER A 311 -10.41 17.98 0.15
CA SER A 311 -10.11 16.58 -0.16
C SER A 311 -8.60 16.37 -0.34
N ALA A 312 -8.13 15.13 -0.24
CA ALA A 312 -6.71 14.85 -0.43
C ALA A 312 -6.19 15.26 -1.82
N PRO A 313 -6.90 15.03 -2.94
CA PRO A 313 -6.52 15.58 -4.25
C PRO A 313 -6.37 17.10 -4.26
N ASP A 314 -7.32 17.85 -3.65
CA ASP A 314 -7.26 19.31 -3.59
C ASP A 314 -6.03 19.80 -2.81
N VAL A 315 -5.74 19.15 -1.67
CA VAL A 315 -4.53 19.47 -0.88
C VAL A 315 -3.27 19.27 -1.71
N VAL A 316 -3.19 18.20 -2.50
CA VAL A 316 -2.04 17.96 -3.40
C VAL A 316 -1.85 19.11 -4.37
N VAL A 317 -2.90 19.53 -5.07
CA VAL A 317 -2.84 20.63 -6.05
C VAL A 317 -2.44 21.93 -5.36
N LYS A 318 -3.18 22.32 -4.32
CA LYS A 318 -2.98 23.60 -3.60
C LYS A 318 -1.59 23.72 -2.98
N VAL A 319 -1.11 22.66 -2.34
CA VAL A 319 0.23 22.66 -1.74
C VAL A 319 1.32 22.70 -2.81
N SER A 320 1.18 21.91 -3.87
CA SER A 320 2.19 21.86 -4.94
C SER A 320 2.32 23.19 -5.65
N GLU A 321 1.21 23.85 -5.97
CA GLU A 321 1.20 25.19 -6.56
C GLU A 321 1.81 26.24 -5.62
N SER A 322 1.40 26.24 -4.34
CA SER A 322 1.86 27.22 -3.36
C SER A 322 3.36 27.10 -3.03
N TRP A 323 3.90 25.88 -2.99
CA TRP A 323 5.27 25.65 -2.55
C TRP A 323 6.27 25.58 -3.69
N LEU A 324 5.88 25.08 -4.84
CA LEU A 324 6.77 24.81 -5.98
C LEU A 324 6.54 25.78 -7.17
N GLY A 325 5.51 26.65 -7.07
CA GLY A 325 5.10 27.50 -8.16
C GLY A 325 4.52 26.72 -9.35
N ILE A 326 4.24 27.38 -10.45
CA ILE A 326 3.51 26.77 -11.59
C ILE A 326 4.30 25.57 -12.19
N LEU A 327 5.56 25.73 -12.54
CA LEU A 327 6.35 24.66 -13.16
C LEU A 327 6.62 23.49 -12.20
N GLY A 328 6.99 23.80 -10.95
CA GLY A 328 7.22 22.80 -9.92
C GLY A 328 5.92 22.09 -9.54
N GLY A 329 4.81 22.82 -9.49
CA GLY A 329 3.48 22.27 -9.28
C GLY A 329 3.10 21.26 -10.36
N ILE A 330 3.27 21.58 -11.64
CA ILE A 330 3.00 20.65 -12.76
C ILE A 330 3.84 19.37 -12.62
N LEU A 331 5.14 19.49 -12.33
CA LEU A 331 6.01 18.31 -12.16
C LEU A 331 5.63 17.46 -10.95
N ALA A 332 5.24 18.10 -9.83
CA ALA A 332 4.77 17.40 -8.64
C ALA A 332 3.46 16.64 -8.92
N ILE A 333 2.53 17.29 -9.60
CA ILE A 333 1.25 16.70 -9.98
C ILE A 333 1.45 15.53 -10.93
N LEU A 334 2.37 15.63 -11.89
CA LEU A 334 2.70 14.50 -12.76
C LEU A 334 3.19 13.28 -11.94
N GLY A 335 3.99 13.49 -10.90
CA GLY A 335 4.41 12.40 -9.98
C GLY A 335 3.22 11.75 -9.25
N VAL A 336 2.28 12.58 -8.73
CA VAL A 336 1.10 12.09 -8.00
C VAL A 336 0.09 11.41 -8.92
N VAL A 337 -0.07 11.87 -10.15
CA VAL A 337 -0.97 11.27 -11.14
C VAL A 337 -0.39 9.98 -11.71
N ALA A 338 0.92 9.95 -11.97
CA ALA A 338 1.58 8.79 -12.55
C ALA A 338 1.57 7.56 -11.62
N ALA A 339 1.73 7.77 -10.32
CA ALA A 339 1.78 6.69 -9.35
C ALA A 339 0.50 5.82 -9.34
N PRO A 340 -0.73 6.35 -9.17
CA PRO A 340 -1.92 5.51 -9.23
C PRO A 340 -2.20 4.93 -10.61
N ILE A 341 -1.86 5.62 -11.70
CA ILE A 341 -2.03 5.09 -13.05
C ILE A 341 -1.21 3.81 -13.23
N THR A 342 0.01 3.78 -12.73
CA THR A 342 0.86 2.58 -12.81
C THR A 342 0.42 1.49 -11.85
N SER A 343 0.09 1.84 -10.62
CA SER A 343 -0.38 0.88 -9.62
C SER A 343 -1.73 0.26 -9.99
N GLY A 344 -2.61 0.99 -10.66
CA GLY A 344 -3.89 0.47 -11.15
C GLY A 344 -3.72 -0.54 -12.28
N ASP A 345 -2.82 -0.28 -13.24
CA ASP A 345 -2.48 -1.27 -14.28
C ASP A 345 -2.02 -2.59 -13.63
N THR A 346 -1.09 -2.50 -12.67
CA THR A 346 -0.60 -3.71 -12.01
C THR A 346 -1.63 -4.36 -11.08
N ALA A 347 -2.61 -3.62 -10.55
CA ALA A 347 -3.74 -4.18 -9.82
C ALA A 347 -4.60 -5.09 -10.72
N PHE A 348 -5.00 -4.61 -11.90
CA PHE A 348 -5.75 -5.42 -12.86
C PHE A 348 -4.94 -6.61 -13.38
N ARG A 349 -3.64 -6.43 -13.61
CA ARG A 349 -2.72 -7.51 -13.97
C ARG A 349 -2.63 -8.56 -12.87
N SER A 350 -2.51 -8.17 -11.61
CA SER A 350 -2.49 -9.08 -10.47
C SER A 350 -3.78 -9.86 -10.34
N ALA A 351 -4.95 -9.19 -10.49
CA ALA A 351 -6.24 -9.85 -10.48
C ALA A 351 -6.34 -10.91 -11.60
N ARG A 352 -5.94 -10.57 -12.82
CA ARG A 352 -5.88 -11.51 -13.94
C ARG A 352 -5.00 -12.70 -13.64
N LEU A 353 -3.81 -12.49 -13.09
CA LEU A 353 -2.88 -13.57 -12.77
C LEU A 353 -3.38 -14.46 -11.64
N ILE A 354 -3.99 -13.91 -10.59
CA ILE A 354 -4.60 -14.68 -9.51
C ILE A 354 -5.69 -15.61 -10.05
N VAL A 355 -6.55 -15.12 -10.94
CA VAL A 355 -7.60 -15.93 -11.58
C VAL A 355 -6.98 -16.98 -12.50
N ALA A 356 -5.95 -16.61 -13.29
CA ALA A 356 -5.27 -17.52 -14.20
C ALA A 356 -4.57 -18.66 -13.46
N ASP A 357 -3.86 -18.36 -12.38
CA ASP A 357 -3.18 -19.35 -11.54
C ASP A 357 -4.20 -20.33 -10.91
N PHE A 358 -5.34 -19.81 -10.45
CA PHE A 358 -6.43 -20.64 -9.92
C PHE A 358 -7.06 -21.57 -10.98
N MET A 359 -7.26 -21.06 -12.20
CA MET A 359 -7.84 -21.82 -13.32
C MET A 359 -6.79 -22.67 -14.04
N HIS A 360 -5.52 -22.65 -13.63
CA HIS A 360 -4.39 -23.29 -14.31
C HIS A 360 -4.26 -22.92 -15.79
N LEU A 361 -4.56 -21.66 -16.14
CA LEU A 361 -4.53 -21.15 -17.50
C LEU A 361 -3.21 -20.48 -17.84
N THR A 362 -2.56 -20.92 -18.91
CA THR A 362 -1.34 -20.27 -19.42
C THR A 362 -1.66 -18.90 -19.97
N GLN A 363 -0.80 -17.91 -19.68
CA GLN A 363 -1.00 -16.52 -20.06
C GLN A 363 -0.32 -16.10 -21.37
N LYS A 364 0.38 -17.04 -22.05
CA LYS A 364 0.96 -16.77 -23.39
C LYS A 364 -0.08 -16.40 -24.43
N PRO A 365 -1.21 -17.14 -24.60
CA PRO A 365 -2.23 -16.78 -25.58
C PRO A 365 -3.02 -15.53 -25.14
N ILE A 366 -3.17 -14.57 -26.04
CA ILE A 366 -3.95 -13.33 -25.78
C ILE A 366 -5.43 -13.64 -25.48
N ARG A 367 -5.97 -14.71 -26.08
CA ARG A 367 -7.33 -15.18 -25.82
C ARG A 367 -7.59 -15.48 -24.34
N ASN A 368 -6.65 -16.16 -23.69
CA ASN A 368 -6.76 -16.49 -22.26
C ASN A 368 -6.71 -15.24 -21.39
N ARG A 369 -5.89 -14.24 -21.77
CA ARG A 369 -5.84 -12.94 -21.08
C ARG A 369 -7.16 -12.21 -21.22
N LEU A 370 -7.73 -12.13 -22.43
CA LEU A 370 -9.02 -11.48 -22.69
C LEU A 370 -10.16 -12.15 -21.92
N MET A 371 -10.24 -13.48 -21.92
CA MET A 371 -11.29 -14.24 -21.25
C MET A 371 -11.36 -13.91 -19.75
N ILE A 372 -10.24 -13.69 -19.09
CA ILE A 372 -10.19 -13.34 -17.68
C ILE A 372 -10.36 -11.82 -17.49
N SER A 373 -9.74 -10.99 -18.33
CA SER A 373 -9.73 -9.55 -18.13
C SER A 373 -11.08 -8.90 -18.39
N ILE A 374 -11.84 -9.35 -19.40
CA ILE A 374 -13.12 -8.73 -19.74
C ILE A 374 -14.12 -8.74 -18.58
N PRO A 375 -14.39 -9.86 -17.88
CA PRO A 375 -15.27 -9.84 -16.70
C PRO A 375 -14.78 -8.91 -15.59
N LEU A 376 -13.46 -8.87 -15.33
CA LEU A 376 -12.86 -7.99 -14.32
C LEU A 376 -13.08 -6.51 -14.68
N PHE A 377 -12.87 -6.14 -15.94
CA PHE A 377 -13.10 -4.76 -16.40
C PHE A 377 -14.59 -4.37 -16.43
N ILE A 378 -15.51 -5.32 -16.64
CA ILE A 378 -16.95 -5.06 -16.51
C ILE A 378 -17.29 -4.72 -15.04
N ILE A 379 -16.78 -5.47 -14.08
CA ILE A 379 -16.96 -5.19 -12.64
C ILE A 379 -16.38 -3.81 -12.28
N ALA A 380 -15.16 -3.53 -12.73
CA ALA A 380 -14.51 -2.24 -12.48
C ALA A 380 -15.28 -1.07 -13.14
N GLY A 381 -15.81 -1.26 -14.33
CA GLY A 381 -16.65 -0.28 -15.02
C GLY A 381 -17.93 0.04 -14.23
N PHE A 382 -18.57 -0.97 -13.63
CA PHE A 382 -19.73 -0.77 -12.75
C PHE A 382 -19.36 0.01 -11.49
N LEU A 383 -18.22 -0.29 -10.85
CA LEU A 383 -17.74 0.45 -9.69
C LEU A 383 -17.39 1.91 -10.03
N LEU A 384 -16.80 2.15 -11.21
CA LEU A 384 -16.53 3.51 -11.70
C LEU A 384 -17.82 4.27 -11.98
N TRP A 385 -18.81 3.62 -12.58
CA TRP A 385 -20.13 4.22 -12.77
C TRP A 385 -20.76 4.63 -11.44
N TYR A 386 -20.70 3.76 -10.41
CA TYR A 386 -21.18 4.09 -9.06
C TYR A 386 -20.45 5.31 -8.47
N ASN A 387 -19.11 5.39 -8.60
CA ASN A 387 -18.32 6.53 -8.14
C ASN A 387 -18.76 7.87 -8.75
N ILE A 388 -19.20 7.85 -10.01
CA ILE A 388 -19.63 9.06 -10.75
C ILE A 388 -21.08 9.41 -10.43
N ALA A 389 -21.93 8.39 -10.23
CA ALA A 389 -23.37 8.54 -10.02
C ALA A 389 -23.70 9.03 -8.60
N ASP A 390 -22.94 8.61 -7.59
CA ASP A 390 -23.15 8.95 -6.18
C ASP A 390 -22.11 10.00 -5.74
N GLU A 391 -22.55 11.10 -5.11
CA GLU A 391 -21.67 12.18 -4.66
C GLU A 391 -20.68 11.74 -3.57
N ASP A 392 -21.04 10.77 -2.72
CA ASP A 392 -20.15 10.17 -1.71
C ASP A 392 -19.49 8.85 -2.20
N GLY A 393 -19.74 8.44 -3.43
CA GLY A 393 -19.31 7.15 -3.99
C GLY A 393 -17.82 6.90 -3.85
N PHE A 394 -16.98 7.89 -4.15
CA PHE A 394 -15.53 7.79 -3.99
C PHE A 394 -15.12 7.56 -2.52
N ASN A 395 -15.68 8.31 -1.57
CA ASN A 395 -15.37 8.16 -0.16
C ASN A 395 -15.81 6.81 0.39
N VAL A 396 -16.94 6.29 -0.08
CA VAL A 396 -17.43 4.95 0.30
C VAL A 396 -16.45 3.89 -0.18
N ILE A 397 -16.08 3.90 -1.46
CA ILE A 397 -15.13 2.93 -2.01
C ILE A 397 -13.75 3.07 -1.36
N TRP A 398 -13.28 4.30 -1.09
CA TRP A 398 -12.02 4.55 -0.40
C TRP A 398 -11.98 3.93 1.01
N ARG A 399 -13.07 4.00 1.77
CA ARG A 399 -13.16 3.41 3.12
C ARG A 399 -13.14 1.88 3.06
N TYR A 400 -13.91 1.27 2.14
CA TYR A 400 -13.86 -0.18 1.93
C TYR A 400 -12.50 -0.64 1.45
N PHE A 401 -11.89 0.08 0.52
CA PHE A 401 -10.52 -0.17 0.06
C PHE A 401 -9.52 -0.14 1.23
N GLY A 402 -9.54 0.91 2.06
CA GLY A 402 -8.62 1.05 3.18
C GLY A 402 -8.69 -0.14 4.14
N TRP A 403 -9.89 -0.52 4.58
CA TRP A 403 -10.09 -1.67 5.46
C TRP A 403 -9.73 -3.00 4.81
N ALA A 404 -10.18 -3.23 3.59
CA ALA A 404 -9.93 -4.49 2.87
C ALA A 404 -8.45 -4.67 2.53
N ASN A 405 -7.76 -3.59 2.17
CA ASN A 405 -6.33 -3.54 1.97
C ASN A 405 -5.57 -4.00 3.22
N GLN A 406 -5.88 -3.40 4.39
CA GLN A 406 -5.23 -3.77 5.64
C GLN A 406 -5.54 -5.22 6.05
N THR A 407 -6.73 -5.72 5.74
CA THR A 407 -7.11 -7.12 5.99
C THR A 407 -6.24 -8.09 5.18
N LEU A 408 -5.89 -7.78 3.92
CA LEU A 408 -4.93 -8.59 3.16
C LEU A 408 -3.56 -8.65 3.86
N ALA A 409 -3.08 -7.54 4.42
CA ALA A 409 -1.81 -7.51 5.14
C ALA A 409 -1.82 -8.44 6.36
N VAL A 410 -2.94 -8.52 7.08
CA VAL A 410 -3.12 -9.47 8.19
C VAL A 410 -2.83 -10.91 7.75
N PHE A 411 -3.47 -11.35 6.66
CA PHE A 411 -3.29 -12.73 6.17
C PHE A 411 -1.86 -13.00 5.72
N MET A 412 -1.20 -12.04 5.07
CA MET A 412 0.19 -12.21 4.66
C MET A 412 1.14 -12.25 5.86
N LEU A 413 0.96 -11.40 6.87
CA LEU A 413 1.78 -11.41 8.08
C LEU A 413 1.62 -12.73 8.85
N TRP A 414 0.40 -13.27 8.98
CA TRP A 414 0.19 -14.59 9.57
C TRP A 414 0.80 -15.73 8.73
N THR A 415 0.76 -15.61 7.41
CA THR A 415 1.42 -16.57 6.49
C THR A 415 2.94 -16.57 6.70
N ALA A 416 3.55 -15.38 6.81
CA ALA A 416 4.96 -15.23 7.11
C ALA A 416 5.31 -15.78 8.50
N THR A 417 4.44 -15.56 9.50
CA THR A 417 4.59 -16.12 10.86
C THR A 417 4.57 -17.63 10.83
N ALA A 418 3.62 -18.25 10.12
CA ALA A 418 3.54 -19.70 9.97
C ALA A 418 4.78 -20.28 9.25
N TYR A 419 5.32 -19.58 8.26
CA TYR A 419 6.57 -19.94 7.60
C TYR A 419 7.74 -19.91 8.60
N LEU A 420 7.89 -18.83 9.38
CA LEU A 420 9.00 -18.71 10.33
C LEU A 420 8.93 -19.76 11.45
N VAL A 421 7.75 -20.05 11.98
CA VAL A 421 7.56 -21.13 12.97
C VAL A 421 7.99 -22.48 12.41
N LYS A 422 7.67 -22.77 11.14
CA LYS A 422 8.01 -24.07 10.52
C LYS A 422 9.48 -24.20 10.13
N ASN A 423 10.14 -23.10 9.76
CA ASN A 423 11.45 -23.15 9.10
C ASN A 423 12.59 -22.53 9.92
N LYS A 424 12.30 -21.83 11.00
CA LYS A 424 13.30 -21.14 11.82
C LYS A 424 13.14 -21.55 13.29
N LYS A 425 14.29 -21.63 13.97
CA LYS A 425 14.32 -21.91 15.42
C LYS A 425 14.25 -20.63 16.23
N GLY A 426 13.81 -20.74 17.49
CA GLY A 426 13.78 -19.63 18.44
C GLY A 426 12.66 -18.62 18.18
N LEU A 427 12.88 -17.36 18.56
CA LEU A 427 11.85 -16.30 18.56
C LEU A 427 11.73 -15.53 17.25
N ALA A 428 12.33 -16.03 16.16
CA ALA A 428 12.31 -15.34 14.86
C ALA A 428 10.89 -15.01 14.33
N TYR A 429 9.90 -15.83 14.68
CA TYR A 429 8.50 -15.61 14.29
C TYR A 429 7.87 -14.36 14.92
N MET A 430 8.44 -13.85 16.04
CA MET A 430 7.91 -12.66 16.72
C MET A 430 7.91 -11.40 15.82
N ILE A 431 8.88 -11.33 14.89
CA ILE A 431 9.01 -10.18 13.96
C ILE A 431 7.83 -10.03 13.02
N THR A 432 7.07 -11.09 12.76
CA THR A 432 5.85 -11.07 11.94
C THR A 432 4.60 -11.29 12.78
N MET A 433 4.68 -12.03 13.89
CA MET A 433 3.54 -12.34 14.75
C MET A 433 2.98 -11.09 15.46
N LEU A 434 3.86 -10.24 16.00
CA LEU A 434 3.42 -9.03 16.70
C LEU A 434 2.71 -8.05 15.74
N PRO A 435 3.27 -7.71 14.56
CA PRO A 435 2.55 -6.93 13.57
C PRO A 435 1.25 -7.60 13.09
N ALA A 436 1.25 -8.93 12.90
CA ALA A 436 0.04 -9.66 12.50
C ALA A 436 -1.08 -9.54 13.52
N ALA A 437 -0.78 -9.75 14.81
CA ALA A 437 -1.75 -9.64 15.89
C ALA A 437 -2.26 -8.19 16.04
N PHE A 438 -1.36 -7.21 15.95
CA PHE A 438 -1.72 -5.80 16.00
C PHE A 438 -2.65 -5.42 14.85
N MET A 439 -2.31 -5.78 13.61
CA MET A 439 -3.15 -5.48 12.46
C MET A 439 -4.48 -6.25 12.47
N THR A 440 -4.51 -7.47 13.02
CA THR A 440 -5.76 -8.19 13.27
C THR A 440 -6.67 -7.41 14.21
N SER A 441 -6.09 -6.88 15.29
CA SER A 441 -6.78 -6.03 16.27
C SER A 441 -7.34 -4.76 15.59
N VAL A 442 -6.52 -4.04 14.82
CA VAL A 442 -6.90 -2.83 14.09
C VAL A 442 -8.06 -3.10 13.13
N CYS A 443 -7.92 -4.10 12.24
CA CYS A 443 -8.93 -4.36 11.20
C CYS A 443 -10.26 -4.83 11.79
N THR A 444 -10.21 -5.68 12.83
CA THR A 444 -11.43 -6.17 13.49
C THR A 444 -12.12 -5.06 14.27
N THR A 445 -11.37 -4.26 15.03
CA THR A 445 -11.94 -3.15 15.78
C THR A 445 -12.55 -2.11 14.84
N TYR A 446 -11.87 -1.80 13.74
CA TYR A 446 -12.41 -0.87 12.74
C TYR A 446 -13.73 -1.38 12.16
N LEU A 447 -13.82 -2.66 11.81
CA LEU A 447 -15.07 -3.26 11.33
C LEU A 447 -16.20 -3.18 12.38
N CYS A 448 -15.86 -3.29 13.66
CA CYS A 448 -16.84 -3.17 14.73
C CYS A 448 -17.39 -1.75 14.87
N VAL A 449 -16.52 -0.71 14.82
CA VAL A 449 -16.91 0.65 15.20
C VAL A 449 -17.15 1.60 14.02
N ALA A 450 -16.62 1.32 12.86
CA ALA A 450 -16.79 2.17 11.68
C ALA A 450 -18.23 2.13 11.17
N LYS A 451 -18.69 3.27 10.62
CA LYS A 451 -20.03 3.38 10.00
C LYS A 451 -20.25 2.42 8.84
N ILE A 452 -19.18 2.00 8.16
CA ILE A 452 -19.22 1.00 7.07
C ILE A 452 -19.31 -0.43 7.59
N GLY A 453 -19.17 -0.66 8.89
CA GLY A 453 -19.25 -1.94 9.57
C GLY A 453 -20.44 -2.02 10.53
N PHE A 454 -20.20 -2.46 11.76
CA PHE A 454 -21.26 -2.67 12.76
C PHE A 454 -21.67 -1.39 13.53
N ASN A 455 -20.97 -0.28 13.33
CA ASN A 455 -21.26 1.03 13.94
C ASN A 455 -21.44 0.98 15.47
N MET A 456 -20.62 0.16 16.15
CA MET A 456 -20.62 0.05 17.60
C MET A 456 -20.08 1.33 18.27
N PRO A 457 -20.44 1.63 19.52
CA PRO A 457 -19.89 2.77 20.25
C PRO A 457 -18.36 2.72 20.33
N THR A 458 -17.69 3.84 20.09
CA THR A 458 -16.21 3.95 20.10
C THR A 458 -15.61 3.72 21.49
N SER A 459 -16.40 3.76 22.56
CA SER A 459 -15.95 3.40 23.92
C SER A 459 -15.47 1.95 24.04
N TRP A 460 -15.86 1.06 23.13
CA TRP A 460 -15.43 -0.34 23.09
C TRP A 460 -14.10 -0.58 22.36
N ASN A 461 -13.53 0.44 21.70
CA ASN A 461 -12.34 0.30 20.85
C ASN A 461 -11.21 -0.47 21.52
N TYR A 462 -10.75 0.00 22.67
CA TYR A 462 -9.60 -0.59 23.37
C TYR A 462 -9.90 -1.97 23.91
N THR A 463 -11.13 -2.21 24.40
CA THR A 463 -11.54 -3.53 24.89
C THR A 463 -11.57 -4.55 23.76
N ILE A 464 -12.20 -4.22 22.63
CA ILE A 464 -12.23 -5.09 21.44
C ILE A 464 -10.79 -5.30 20.95
N GLY A 465 -10.02 -4.23 20.81
CA GLY A 465 -8.65 -4.27 20.31
C GLY A 465 -7.74 -5.18 21.14
N ALA A 466 -7.71 -5.00 22.47
CA ALA A 466 -6.92 -5.82 23.37
C ALA A 466 -7.35 -7.30 23.37
N SER A 467 -8.65 -7.55 23.38
CA SER A 467 -9.20 -8.91 23.34
C SER A 467 -8.83 -9.63 22.04
N VAL A 468 -8.99 -8.97 20.88
CA VAL A 468 -8.67 -9.55 19.57
C VAL A 468 -7.16 -9.76 19.44
N PHE A 469 -6.34 -8.83 19.92
CA PHE A 469 -4.88 -8.99 19.94
C PHE A 469 -4.46 -10.26 20.69
N ALA A 470 -4.93 -10.42 21.93
CA ALA A 470 -4.64 -11.58 22.76
C ALA A 470 -5.17 -12.90 22.14
N LEU A 471 -6.44 -12.90 21.71
CA LEU A 471 -7.07 -14.06 21.10
C LEU A 471 -6.38 -14.52 19.84
N SER A 472 -5.93 -13.61 18.96
CA SER A 472 -5.24 -13.95 17.73
C SER A 472 -3.92 -14.68 18.00
N ILE A 473 -3.15 -14.26 19.00
CA ILE A 473 -1.93 -14.94 19.44
C ILE A 473 -2.23 -16.32 20.03
N ILE A 474 -3.24 -16.43 20.90
CA ILE A 474 -3.64 -17.69 21.53
C ILE A 474 -4.10 -18.70 20.49
N ILE A 475 -4.95 -18.28 19.55
CA ILE A 475 -5.43 -19.13 18.45
C ILE A 475 -4.26 -19.62 17.60
N PHE A 476 -3.38 -18.71 17.18
CA PHE A 476 -2.22 -19.05 16.38
C PHE A 476 -1.28 -20.01 17.10
N TYR A 477 -1.01 -19.78 18.39
CA TYR A 477 -0.20 -20.66 19.23
C TYR A 477 -0.79 -22.09 19.27
N ASN A 478 -2.09 -22.22 19.53
CA ASN A 478 -2.75 -23.52 19.58
C ASN A 478 -2.72 -24.28 18.23
N LEU A 479 -2.90 -23.56 17.13
CA LEU A 479 -2.94 -24.18 15.79
C LEU A 479 -1.57 -24.60 15.28
N TYR A 480 -0.53 -23.81 15.54
CA TYR A 480 0.77 -24.00 14.89
C TYR A 480 1.85 -24.58 15.81
N PHE A 481 1.95 -24.15 17.08
CA PHE A 481 2.98 -24.64 17.98
C PHE A 481 2.66 -26.02 18.56
N LYS A 482 1.43 -26.25 19.03
CA LYS A 482 1.05 -27.58 19.54
C LYS A 482 1.10 -28.67 18.46
N THR A 483 0.77 -28.31 17.21
CA THR A 483 0.79 -29.25 16.09
C THR A 483 2.22 -29.57 15.64
N THR A 484 3.14 -28.61 15.74
CA THR A 484 4.55 -28.81 15.36
C THR A 484 5.29 -29.63 16.43
N ALA A 485 5.00 -29.38 17.71
CA ALA A 485 5.55 -30.16 18.82
C ALA A 485 5.16 -31.65 18.74
N LYS A 486 3.89 -31.96 18.36
CA LYS A 486 3.41 -33.35 18.18
C LYS A 486 4.04 -34.09 16.97
N LYS A 487 4.64 -33.37 16.01
CA LYS A 487 5.31 -34.00 14.86
C LYS A 487 6.81 -34.21 15.07
N GLN A 488 7.38 -33.64 16.12
CA GLN A 488 8.80 -33.76 16.48
C GLN A 488 9.01 -34.73 17.67
N SER A 489 7.94 -35.10 18.37
CA SER A 489 7.91 -36.20 19.34
C SER A 489 7.46 -37.51 18.65
#